data_d713bf32a6ea28868652399aa14d2742
#
_entry.id   d713bf32a6ea28868652399aa14d2742
#
_cell.length_a   1.000
_cell.length_b   1.000
_cell.length_c   1.000
_cell.angle_alpha   90.00
_cell.angle_beta   90.00
_cell.angle_gamma   90.00
#
_symmetry.space_group_name_H-M   'P 1'
#
loop_
_entity.id
_entity.type
_entity.pdbx_description
1 polymer ?
#
loop_
_entity_poly.entity_id
_entity_poly.type
_entity_poly.pdbx_seq_one_letter_code
_entity_poly.pdbx_strand_id
1 'polypeptide(L)'
;MGGHTEACTDCGLVRCAYNSCRNRHCPKCQGAARLEWLAARQADLLPVEYFHVVFTLPAAAAQIAFHNKEVVYALLFRAAAQTLRTIAAAPKHLGAEIGLVAVLHTWGQALLHHPPPPLCRTWRRTVS
;
A
#
# COMPACT_ATOMS: atom_id res chain seq x y z
N MET A 1 28.17 -1.51 0.54
CA MET A 1 27.25 -2.65 0.38
C MET A 1 28.04 -3.75 -0.32
N GLY A 2 28.13 -4.94 0.28
CA GLY A 2 28.85 -6.07 -0.28
C GLY A 2 28.01 -6.84 -1.30
N GLY A 3 28.69 -7.63 -2.13
CA GLY A 3 28.09 -8.61 -3.01
C GLY A 3 28.80 -9.95 -2.84
N HIS A 4 28.23 -10.98 -3.38
CA HIS A 4 28.83 -12.30 -3.50
C HIS A 4 28.64 -12.83 -4.93
N THR A 5 29.51 -13.74 -5.31
CA THR A 5 29.38 -14.44 -6.59
C THR A 5 28.75 -15.81 -6.35
N GLU A 6 27.76 -16.15 -7.14
CA GLU A 6 27.14 -17.46 -7.17
C GLU A 6 27.60 -18.17 -8.44
N ALA A 7 28.07 -19.39 -8.33
CA ALA A 7 28.42 -20.23 -9.47
C ALA A 7 27.48 -21.44 -9.53
N CYS A 8 26.94 -21.70 -10.72
CA CYS A 8 26.15 -22.91 -10.95
C CYS A 8 27.09 -24.13 -11.00
N THR A 9 26.77 -25.16 -10.23
CA THR A 9 27.54 -26.40 -10.19
C THR A 9 27.42 -27.23 -11.48
N ASP A 10 26.31 -27.06 -12.22
CA ASP A 10 25.98 -27.86 -13.37
C ASP A 10 26.53 -27.27 -14.69
N CYS A 11 26.48 -25.96 -14.85
CA CYS A 11 26.87 -25.28 -16.09
C CYS A 11 28.03 -24.29 -15.95
N GLY A 12 28.53 -24.08 -14.72
CA GLY A 12 29.64 -23.15 -14.43
C GLY A 12 29.29 -21.68 -14.60
N LEU A 13 28.03 -21.33 -14.84
CA LEU A 13 27.59 -19.92 -14.94
C LEU A 13 27.84 -19.18 -13.64
N VAL A 14 28.57 -18.07 -13.73
CA VAL A 14 28.85 -17.20 -12.58
C VAL A 14 28.01 -15.94 -12.70
N ARG A 15 27.29 -15.62 -11.64
CA ARG A 15 26.56 -14.34 -11.50
C ARG A 15 26.97 -13.61 -10.24
N CYS A 16 26.99 -12.30 -10.31
CA CYS A 16 27.18 -11.45 -9.13
C CYS A 16 25.83 -11.14 -8.49
N ALA A 17 25.68 -11.50 -7.23
CA ALA A 17 24.53 -11.14 -6.42
C ALA A 17 24.94 -10.08 -5.39
N TYR A 18 24.17 -9.02 -5.29
CA TYR A 18 24.42 -7.95 -4.33
C TYR A 18 23.64 -8.18 -3.05
N ASN A 19 24.28 -8.00 -1.91
CA ASN A 19 23.63 -8.08 -0.62
C ASN A 19 22.60 -6.96 -0.47
N SER A 20 21.42 -7.31 0.05
CA SER A 20 20.41 -6.33 0.40
C SER A 20 20.87 -5.49 1.58
N CYS A 21 20.69 -4.18 1.51
CA CYS A 21 20.95 -3.29 2.63
C CYS A 21 19.89 -3.41 3.74
N ARG A 22 18.84 -4.23 3.53
CA ARG A 22 17.67 -4.42 4.41
C ARG A 22 16.97 -3.12 4.81
N ASN A 23 17.26 -2.03 4.14
CA ASN A 23 16.60 -0.76 4.38
C ASN A 23 15.32 -0.70 3.53
N ARG A 24 14.19 -0.58 4.21
CA ARG A 24 12.86 -0.50 3.56
C ARG A 24 12.68 0.72 2.64
N HIS A 25 13.55 1.71 2.75
CA HIS A 25 13.52 2.90 1.91
C HIS A 25 14.49 2.84 0.72
N CYS A 26 15.27 1.78 0.62
CA CYS A 26 16.21 1.64 -0.47
C CYS A 26 15.49 1.28 -1.78
N PRO A 27 15.48 2.15 -2.78
CA PRO A 27 14.78 1.87 -4.04
C PRO A 27 15.39 0.69 -4.79
N LYS A 28 16.68 0.45 -4.62
CA LYS A 28 17.39 -0.67 -5.25
C LYS A 28 17.01 -2.01 -4.64
N CYS A 29 17.06 -2.13 -3.30
CA CYS A 29 16.78 -3.38 -2.60
C CYS A 29 15.29 -3.73 -2.58
N GLN A 30 14.41 -2.72 -2.59
CA GLN A 30 12.97 -2.90 -2.57
C GLN A 30 12.35 -3.00 -3.98
N GLY A 31 13.14 -2.80 -5.03
CA GLY A 31 12.66 -2.81 -6.41
C GLY A 31 11.98 -4.13 -6.78
N ALA A 32 12.61 -5.26 -6.49
CA ALA A 32 12.05 -6.58 -6.78
C ALA A 32 10.76 -6.85 -5.99
N ALA A 33 10.78 -6.61 -4.67
CA ALA A 33 9.60 -6.77 -3.82
C ALA A 33 8.44 -5.86 -4.24
N ARG A 34 8.74 -4.64 -4.68
CA ARG A 34 7.74 -3.72 -5.22
C ARG A 34 7.12 -4.24 -6.52
N LEU A 35 7.93 -4.76 -7.44
CA LEU A 35 7.43 -5.32 -8.70
C LEU A 35 6.56 -6.54 -8.47
N GLU A 36 6.98 -7.44 -7.59
CA GLU A 36 6.21 -8.62 -7.20
C GLU A 36 4.87 -8.23 -6.56
N TRP A 37 4.89 -7.30 -5.62
CA TRP A 37 3.68 -6.78 -5.00
C TRP A 37 2.75 -6.14 -6.04
N LEU A 38 3.32 -5.36 -6.96
CA LEU A 38 2.55 -4.70 -8.02
C LEU A 38 1.92 -5.71 -8.97
N ALA A 39 2.69 -6.73 -9.38
CA ALA A 39 2.19 -7.80 -10.25
C ALA A 39 1.04 -8.57 -9.59
N ALA A 40 1.18 -8.90 -8.30
CA ALA A 40 0.11 -9.53 -7.53
C ALA A 40 -1.15 -8.66 -7.48
N ARG A 41 -0.99 -7.34 -7.26
CA ARG A 41 -2.15 -6.42 -7.25
C ARG A 41 -2.76 -6.24 -8.63
N GLN A 42 -1.96 -6.25 -9.69
CA GLN A 42 -2.47 -6.18 -11.06
C GLN A 42 -3.30 -7.42 -11.44
N ALA A 43 -2.92 -8.59 -10.95
CA ALA A 43 -3.69 -9.81 -11.15
C ALA A 43 -5.06 -9.79 -10.46
N ASP A 44 -5.20 -9.05 -9.37
CA ASP A 44 -6.45 -8.89 -8.64
C ASP A 44 -7.37 -7.80 -9.25
N LEU A 45 -6.89 -7.05 -10.27
CA LEU A 45 -7.67 -5.98 -10.87
C LEU A 45 -8.83 -6.52 -11.70
N LEU A 46 -10.01 -5.98 -11.45
CA LEU A 46 -11.19 -6.22 -12.27
C LEU A 46 -11.27 -5.18 -13.41
N PRO A 47 -11.89 -5.49 -14.54
CA PRO A 47 -12.08 -4.55 -15.64
C PRO A 47 -13.20 -3.53 -15.35
N VAL A 48 -13.02 -2.73 -14.31
CA VAL A 48 -13.98 -1.74 -13.81
C VAL A 48 -13.28 -0.42 -13.51
N GLU A 49 -14.05 0.65 -13.37
CA GLU A 49 -13.50 1.95 -12.96
C GLU A 49 -12.93 1.91 -11.55
N TYR A 50 -11.80 2.58 -11.38
CA TYR A 50 -11.11 2.70 -10.09
C TYR A 50 -11.11 4.16 -9.64
N PHE A 51 -11.45 4.36 -8.37
CA PHE A 51 -11.42 5.66 -7.75
C PHE A 51 -10.29 5.74 -6.73
N HIS A 52 -9.55 6.84 -6.76
CA HIS A 52 -8.52 7.14 -5.79
C HIS A 52 -9.10 8.06 -4.71
N VAL A 53 -9.29 7.51 -3.51
CA VAL A 53 -9.82 8.26 -2.36
C VAL A 53 -8.71 8.46 -1.34
N VAL A 54 -8.55 9.68 -0.86
CA VAL A 54 -7.53 10.07 0.11
C VAL A 54 -8.19 10.48 1.41
N PHE A 55 -7.82 9.81 2.50
CA PHE A 55 -8.22 10.20 3.86
C PHE A 55 -7.04 10.87 4.57
N THR A 56 -7.25 12.02 5.14
CA THR A 56 -6.23 12.74 5.90
C THR A 56 -6.51 12.65 7.40
N LEU A 57 -5.45 12.55 8.17
CA LEU A 57 -5.54 12.59 9.63
C LEU A 57 -5.45 14.05 10.09
N PRO A 58 -6.40 14.56 10.89
CA PRO A 58 -6.30 15.90 11.47
C PRO A 58 -5.03 16.07 12.31
N ALA A 59 -4.46 17.27 12.34
CA ALA A 59 -3.22 17.56 13.06
C ALA A 59 -3.25 17.15 14.54
N ALA A 60 -4.37 17.35 15.23
CA ALA A 60 -4.55 16.94 16.62
C ALA A 60 -4.45 15.42 16.80
N ALA A 61 -5.03 14.64 15.87
CA ALA A 61 -4.93 13.19 15.88
C ALA A 61 -3.54 12.70 15.45
N ALA A 62 -2.79 13.47 14.65
CA ALA A 62 -1.44 13.15 14.25
C ALA A 62 -0.47 13.07 15.44
N GLN A 63 -0.63 13.94 16.43
CA GLN A 63 0.16 13.90 17.67
C GLN A 63 -0.10 12.62 18.47
N ILE A 64 -1.35 12.20 18.58
CA ILE A 64 -1.70 10.94 19.24
C ILE A 64 -1.15 9.75 18.46
N ALA A 65 -1.24 9.79 17.12
CA ALA A 65 -0.72 8.76 16.25
C ALA A 65 0.81 8.61 16.35
N PHE A 66 1.54 9.66 16.66
CA PHE A 66 2.98 9.60 16.84
C PHE A 66 3.38 8.64 17.95
N HIS A 67 2.65 8.63 19.06
CA HIS A 67 2.91 7.78 20.21
C HIS A 67 2.18 6.42 20.13
N ASN A 68 1.07 6.33 19.40
CA ASN A 68 0.20 5.15 19.33
C ASN A 68 -0.07 4.73 17.88
N LYS A 69 0.98 4.56 17.08
CA LYS A 69 0.88 4.34 15.62
C LYS A 69 -0.01 3.16 15.25
N GLU A 70 0.20 2.02 15.88
CA GLU A 70 -0.52 0.80 15.58
C GLU A 70 -2.03 0.96 15.78
N VAL A 71 -2.44 1.47 16.93
CA VAL A 71 -3.85 1.64 17.29
C VAL A 71 -4.52 2.67 16.38
N VAL A 72 -3.89 3.83 16.21
CA VAL A 72 -4.49 4.92 15.42
C VAL A 72 -4.59 4.56 13.94
N TYR A 73 -3.56 3.92 13.37
CA TYR A 73 -3.63 3.50 11.98
C TYR A 73 -4.62 2.34 11.76
N ALA A 74 -4.71 1.40 12.68
CA ALA A 74 -5.72 0.34 12.61
C ALA A 74 -7.15 0.91 12.65
N LEU A 75 -7.41 1.88 13.53
CA LEU A 75 -8.68 2.59 13.59
C LEU A 75 -8.97 3.36 12.31
N LEU A 76 -7.96 4.05 11.76
CA LEU A 76 -8.10 4.82 10.53
C LEU A 76 -8.47 3.93 9.34
N PHE A 77 -7.77 2.81 9.16
CA PHE A 77 -8.09 1.86 8.10
C PHE A 77 -9.50 1.27 8.25
N ARG A 78 -9.87 0.90 9.47
CA ARG A 78 -11.21 0.36 9.76
C ARG A 78 -12.29 1.39 9.47
N ALA A 79 -12.15 2.61 9.96
CA ALA A 79 -13.11 3.69 9.75
C ALA A 79 -13.24 4.04 8.26
N ALA A 80 -12.14 4.18 7.54
CA ALA A 80 -12.15 4.46 6.12
C ALA A 80 -12.85 3.35 5.31
N ALA A 81 -12.50 2.09 5.57
CA ALA A 81 -13.11 0.95 4.90
C ALA A 81 -14.61 0.84 5.19
N GLN A 82 -15.01 1.01 6.45
CA GLN A 82 -16.41 0.96 6.84
C GLN A 82 -17.22 2.09 6.22
N THR A 83 -16.69 3.32 6.22
CA THR A 83 -17.35 4.49 5.61
C THR A 83 -17.58 4.25 4.12
N LEU A 84 -16.55 3.84 3.38
CA LEU A 84 -16.67 3.60 1.94
C LEU A 84 -17.67 2.49 1.63
N ARG A 85 -17.63 1.38 2.35
CA ARG A 85 -18.59 0.28 2.17
C ARG A 85 -20.01 0.71 2.47
N THR A 86 -20.24 1.45 3.56
CA THR A 86 -21.57 1.93 3.93
C THR A 86 -22.14 2.88 2.87
N ILE A 87 -21.34 3.81 2.38
CA ILE A 87 -21.75 4.75 1.32
C ILE A 87 -22.02 4.01 0.02
N ALA A 88 -21.15 3.09 -0.38
CA ALA A 88 -21.30 2.34 -1.61
C ALA A 88 -22.52 1.42 -1.60
N ALA A 89 -22.83 0.79 -0.48
CA ALA A 89 -24.00 -0.08 -0.35
C ALA A 89 -25.33 0.67 -0.41
N ALA A 90 -25.33 1.97 -0.14
CA ALA A 90 -26.56 2.76 -0.15
C ALA A 90 -27.10 2.91 -1.61
N PRO A 91 -28.39 2.54 -1.90
CA PRO A 91 -28.94 2.59 -3.25
C PRO A 91 -28.92 3.97 -3.90
N LYS A 92 -28.99 5.03 -3.09
CA LYS A 92 -28.90 6.43 -3.55
C LYS A 92 -27.53 6.83 -4.07
N HIS A 93 -26.48 6.01 -3.80
CA HIS A 93 -25.12 6.27 -4.26
C HIS A 93 -24.72 5.24 -5.33
N LEU A 94 -24.24 4.08 -4.93
CA LEU A 94 -23.77 3.04 -5.86
C LEU A 94 -24.67 1.79 -5.82
N GLY A 95 -25.30 1.49 -4.68
CA GLY A 95 -26.09 0.28 -4.48
C GLY A 95 -25.29 -1.01 -4.73
N ALA A 96 -23.97 -0.98 -4.53
CA ALA A 96 -23.07 -2.07 -4.88
C ALA A 96 -22.08 -2.38 -3.77
N GLU A 97 -21.66 -3.62 -3.70
CA GLU A 97 -20.53 -4.01 -2.85
C GLU A 97 -19.22 -3.63 -3.54
N ILE A 98 -18.33 -2.98 -2.81
CA ILE A 98 -17.03 -2.54 -3.31
C ILE A 98 -15.88 -3.31 -2.68
N GLY A 99 -14.87 -3.65 -3.50
CA GLY A 99 -13.55 -4.00 -3.02
C GLY A 99 -12.69 -2.74 -2.82
N LEU A 100 -11.75 -2.78 -1.91
CA LEU A 100 -10.81 -1.68 -1.71
C LEU A 100 -9.42 -2.19 -1.31
N VAL A 101 -8.39 -1.47 -1.77
CA VAL A 101 -7.02 -1.63 -1.30
C VAL A 101 -6.61 -0.33 -0.62
N ALA A 102 -6.22 -0.41 0.65
CA ALA A 102 -5.78 0.74 1.41
C ALA A 102 -4.27 0.68 1.62
N VAL A 103 -3.59 1.78 1.37
CA VAL A 103 -2.14 1.92 1.54
C VAL A 103 -1.85 3.11 2.45
N LEU A 104 -1.10 2.87 3.52
CA LEU A 104 -0.63 3.95 4.37
C LEU A 104 0.56 4.64 3.72
N HIS A 105 0.40 5.92 3.43
CA HIS A 105 1.48 6.75 2.93
C HIS A 105 1.98 7.66 4.06
N THR A 106 3.21 7.46 4.54
CA THR A 106 3.74 8.15 5.74
C THR A 106 4.75 9.28 5.42
N TRP A 107 4.83 9.72 4.16
CA TRP A 107 5.85 10.68 3.73
C TRP A 107 5.23 11.88 3.03
N GLY A 108 5.51 13.07 3.53
CA GLY A 108 5.37 14.29 2.76
C GLY A 108 6.67 14.54 1.96
N GLN A 109 6.58 15.26 0.84
CA GLN A 109 7.75 15.63 0.03
C GLN A 109 8.81 16.44 0.81
N ALA A 110 8.44 17.02 1.94
CA ALA A 110 9.31 17.85 2.77
C ALA A 110 10.02 17.12 3.91
N LEU A 111 9.95 15.77 3.99
CA LEU A 111 10.52 14.97 5.11
C LEU A 111 10.06 15.40 6.52
N LEU A 112 9.17 16.37 6.62
CA LEU A 112 8.51 16.73 7.85
C LEU A 112 7.58 15.58 8.23
N HIS A 113 7.63 15.18 9.49
CA HIS A 113 6.87 14.05 10.02
C HIS A 113 5.38 14.41 10.14
N HIS A 114 4.75 14.68 9.01
CA HIS A 114 3.30 14.66 8.88
C HIS A 114 2.92 13.25 8.44
N PRO A 115 2.08 12.53 9.18
CA PRO A 115 1.54 11.29 8.68
C PRO A 115 0.69 11.63 7.44
N PRO A 116 1.08 11.21 6.25
CA PRO A 116 0.27 11.41 5.07
C PRO A 116 -0.94 10.47 5.11
N PRO A 117 -1.96 10.78 4.34
CA PRO A 117 -3.21 10.04 4.32
C PRO A 117 -3.01 8.61 3.80
N PRO A 118 -3.81 7.66 4.29
CA PRO A 118 -3.92 6.36 3.67
C PRO A 118 -4.47 6.51 2.25
N LEU A 119 -3.78 5.95 1.30
CA LEU A 119 -4.23 5.86 -0.08
C LEU A 119 -5.20 4.69 -0.19
N CYS A 120 -6.47 4.97 -0.41
CA CYS A 120 -7.48 3.93 -0.61
C CYS A 120 -7.86 3.90 -2.10
N ARG A 121 -7.67 2.75 -2.75
CA ARG A 121 -8.22 2.48 -4.07
C ARG A 121 -9.49 1.66 -3.90
N THR A 122 -10.61 2.17 -4.36
CA THR A 122 -11.90 1.49 -4.28
C THR A 122 -12.20 0.79 -5.61
N TRP A 123 -12.75 -0.41 -5.52
CA TRP A 123 -13.14 -1.25 -6.65
C TRP A 123 -14.66 -1.39 -6.64
N ARG A 124 -15.26 -1.31 -7.79
CA ARG A 124 -16.70 -1.52 -7.96
C ARG A 124 -16.95 -2.96 -8.41
N ARG A 125 -17.68 -3.72 -7.62
CA ARG A 125 -18.26 -4.99 -8.07
C ARG A 125 -19.75 -4.76 -8.27
N THR A 126 -20.20 -4.83 -9.51
CA THR A 126 -21.62 -4.93 -9.80
C THR A 126 -22.07 -6.36 -9.51
N VAL A 127 -23.02 -6.53 -8.62
CA VAL A 127 -23.71 -7.80 -8.43
C VAL A 127 -24.84 -7.83 -9.46
N SER A 128 -24.78 -8.80 -10.36
CA SER A 128 -25.87 -9.13 -11.27
C SER A 128 -26.95 -9.88 -10.52
#